data_9cf8814f1b104875adf6dcf34c518841
#
_entry.id   9cf8814f1b104875adf6dcf34c518841
#
_cell.length_a   1.000
_cell.length_b   1.000
_cell.length_c   1.000
_cell.angle_alpha   90.00
_cell.angle_beta   90.00
_cell.angle_gamma   90.00
#
_symmetry.space_group_name_H-M   'P 1'
#
loop_
_entity.id
_entity.type
_entity.pdbx_description
1 polymer ?
#
loop_
_entity_poly.entity_id
_entity_poly.type
_entity_poly.pdbx_seq_one_letter_code
_entity_poly.pdbx_strand_id
1 'polypeptide(L)'
;MKKIAILLLALVSLAAAPQSASAQFDISKVLGGLFGGSSKSTTTELATASTPYTKLADAAPAITSLYGTWSYSSASFASLGSNPLADVVLAQLDPIVLDVLKNMGVSEGSARLKIESGKGLIWQGSSSQNFKYTYERSKARIVLSTVINSKSVSVSGYIKYASPKVSVMLDVKELIKAIKTIYPEYQNDQNLVLVETLVRDMNDVYAVGVFTKL
;
A
#
# COMPACT_ATOMS: atom_id res chain seq x y z
N MET A 1 -12.19 5.68 17.77
CA MET A 1 -12.66 4.72 16.76
C MET A 1 -12.24 5.04 15.31
N LYS A 2 -11.59 6.17 15.01
CA LYS A 2 -11.18 6.55 13.64
C LYS A 2 -9.84 5.97 13.14
N LYS A 3 -9.02 5.35 14.02
CA LYS A 3 -7.60 5.08 13.73
C LYS A 3 -7.27 3.77 13.02
N ILE A 4 -8.16 2.80 12.93
CA ILE A 4 -7.85 1.46 12.40
C ILE A 4 -8.38 1.18 11.01
N ALA A 5 -9.53 1.76 10.69
CA ALA A 5 -9.89 1.85 9.28
C ALA A 5 -8.71 2.35 8.46
N ILE A 6 -7.89 3.11 9.10
CA ILE A 6 -6.65 3.74 8.66
C ILE A 6 -5.51 2.74 8.40
N LEU A 7 -5.43 1.55 8.99
CA LEU A 7 -4.28 0.68 8.75
C LEU A 7 -4.40 -0.16 7.48
N LEU A 8 -5.60 -0.59 7.07
CA LEU A 8 -5.84 -1.01 5.69
C LEU A 8 -5.77 0.20 4.73
N LEU A 9 -6.14 1.39 5.26
CA LEU A 9 -6.04 2.67 4.57
C LEU A 9 -4.71 3.39 4.80
N ALA A 10 -3.93 3.09 5.81
CA ALA A 10 -2.65 3.74 6.12
C ALA A 10 -1.57 3.44 5.08
N LEU A 11 -1.74 2.39 4.31
CA LEU A 11 -1.00 2.21 3.07
C LEU A 11 -1.34 3.31 2.03
N VAL A 12 -2.35 4.13 2.28
CA VAL A 12 -2.81 5.21 1.39
C VAL A 12 -3.14 6.50 2.12
N SER A 13 -3.00 6.56 3.45
CA SER A 13 -3.30 7.79 4.20
C SER A 13 -2.26 8.92 4.02
N LEU A 14 -1.83 9.13 2.79
CA LEU A 14 -1.26 10.42 2.37
C LEU A 14 -2.28 11.57 2.57
N ALA A 15 -3.55 11.22 2.75
CA ALA A 15 -4.66 12.15 2.82
C ALA A 15 -5.13 12.54 4.22
N ALA A 16 -4.70 11.86 5.26
CA ALA A 16 -5.25 12.04 6.61
C ALA A 16 -4.31 12.69 7.61
N ALA A 17 -3.28 13.42 7.17
CA ALA A 17 -2.55 14.30 8.08
C ALA A 17 -3.50 15.42 8.55
N PRO A 18 -3.69 15.64 9.87
CA PRO A 18 -4.37 16.84 10.34
C PRO A 18 -3.63 18.06 9.78
N GLN A 19 -4.36 19.06 9.33
CA GLN A 19 -3.87 20.29 8.67
C GLN A 19 -2.88 21.15 9.48
N SER A 20 -2.25 20.64 10.52
CA SER A 20 -1.31 21.33 11.37
C SER A 20 0.18 21.07 11.09
N ALA A 21 0.51 20.27 10.09
CA ALA A 21 1.89 20.13 9.62
C ALA A 21 1.91 20.33 8.11
N SER A 22 1.98 21.57 7.68
CA SER A 22 2.17 21.97 6.28
C SER A 22 3.60 21.68 5.83
N ALA A 23 3.93 20.42 5.65
CA ALA A 23 4.93 20.06 4.67
C ALA A 23 4.22 20.13 3.30
N GLN A 24 4.15 21.32 2.73
CA GLN A 24 3.75 21.50 1.34
C GLN A 24 4.65 20.62 0.49
N PHE A 25 4.09 19.50 0.02
CA PHE A 25 4.73 18.67 -0.98
C PHE A 25 4.80 19.48 -2.27
N ASP A 26 5.99 19.99 -2.57
CA ASP A 26 6.23 20.80 -3.76
C ASP A 26 6.43 19.88 -4.96
N ILE A 27 5.31 19.57 -5.63
CA ILE A 27 5.29 18.82 -6.90
C ILE A 27 6.29 19.40 -7.91
N SER A 28 6.50 20.71 -7.93
CA SER A 28 7.43 21.34 -8.87
C SER A 28 8.86 20.85 -8.65
N LYS A 29 9.24 20.47 -7.42
CA LYS A 29 10.55 19.87 -7.13
C LYS A 29 10.66 18.44 -7.62
N VAL A 30 9.56 17.66 -7.53
CA VAL A 30 9.54 16.26 -8.03
C VAL A 30 9.54 16.25 -9.54
N LEU A 31 8.68 17.05 -10.17
CA LEU A 31 8.60 17.17 -11.62
C LEU A 31 9.81 17.92 -12.20
N GLY A 32 10.34 18.94 -11.52
CA GLY A 32 11.55 19.66 -11.91
C GLY A 32 12.79 18.79 -11.89
N GLY A 33 12.90 17.86 -10.93
CA GLY A 33 13.95 16.84 -10.90
C GLY A 33 13.85 15.80 -12.01
N LEU A 34 12.64 15.51 -12.48
CA LEU A 34 12.39 14.56 -13.58
C LEU A 34 12.58 15.18 -14.98
N PHE A 35 12.28 16.48 -15.14
CA PHE A 35 12.29 17.15 -16.45
C PHE A 35 13.34 18.25 -16.60
N GLY A 36 14.05 18.63 -15.53
CA GLY A 36 14.98 19.78 -15.50
C GLY A 36 16.45 19.46 -15.36
N GLY A 37 16.88 18.23 -15.39
CA GLY A 37 18.27 17.81 -15.18
C GLY A 37 18.99 17.39 -16.46
N SER A 38 19.84 18.25 -16.98
CA SER A 38 20.85 17.93 -18.01
C SER A 38 21.65 16.67 -17.64
N SER A 39 21.72 15.78 -18.59
CA SER A 39 22.54 14.56 -18.69
C SER A 39 23.84 14.58 -17.90
N LYS A 40 23.90 13.82 -16.80
CA LYS A 40 25.09 13.06 -16.45
C LYS A 40 24.68 11.63 -16.22
N SER A 41 24.98 10.83 -17.22
CA SER A 41 24.87 9.39 -17.23
C SER A 41 25.73 8.82 -16.11
N THR A 42 25.15 8.58 -14.96
CA THR A 42 25.68 7.64 -14.00
C THR A 42 24.83 6.40 -14.15
N THR A 43 25.38 5.41 -14.83
CA THR A 43 24.86 4.04 -14.88
C THR A 43 24.93 3.47 -13.47
N THR A 44 23.97 3.84 -12.63
CA THR A 44 23.61 3.02 -11.49
C THR A 44 22.79 1.90 -12.09
N GLU A 45 23.26 0.68 -11.96
CA GLU A 45 22.49 -0.51 -12.31
C GLU A 45 21.11 -0.38 -11.67
N LEU A 46 20.14 -0.14 -12.54
CA LEU A 46 18.74 -0.06 -12.16
C LEU A 46 18.35 -1.45 -11.65
N ALA A 47 18.33 -1.58 -10.34
CA ALA A 47 18.00 -2.83 -9.70
C ALA A 47 16.62 -3.27 -10.18
N THR A 48 16.65 -4.29 -10.99
CA THR A 48 15.67 -5.34 -11.15
C THR A 48 14.24 -4.94 -11.43
N ALA A 49 13.93 -5.08 -12.70
CA ALA A 49 12.59 -5.27 -13.25
C ALA A 49 11.58 -5.84 -12.24
N SER A 50 10.48 -5.11 -12.09
CA SER A 50 9.24 -5.58 -11.49
C SER A 50 8.95 -7.03 -11.89
N THR A 51 8.70 -7.86 -10.90
CA THR A 51 8.42 -9.28 -11.11
C THR A 51 7.09 -9.41 -11.86
N PRO A 52 7.04 -9.93 -13.08
CA PRO A 52 5.79 -10.13 -13.80
C PRO A 52 4.80 -10.97 -12.99
N TYR A 53 3.50 -10.75 -13.18
CA TYR A 53 2.41 -11.50 -12.51
C TYR A 53 2.61 -13.02 -12.53
N THR A 54 3.11 -13.57 -13.61
CA THR A 54 3.43 -14.99 -13.73
C THR A 54 4.39 -15.47 -12.67
N LYS A 55 5.43 -14.71 -12.36
CA LYS A 55 6.40 -15.05 -11.31
C LYS A 55 5.83 -14.94 -9.90
N LEU A 56 4.84 -14.07 -9.68
CA LEU A 56 4.11 -14.01 -8.40
C LEU A 56 3.26 -15.26 -8.21
N ALA A 57 2.60 -15.74 -9.26
CA ALA A 57 1.79 -16.96 -9.22
C ALA A 57 2.65 -18.19 -8.92
N ASP A 58 3.84 -18.30 -9.53
CA ASP A 58 4.77 -19.40 -9.29
C ASP A 58 5.27 -19.45 -7.84
N ALA A 59 5.42 -18.30 -7.21
CA ALA A 59 5.84 -18.15 -5.81
C ALA A 59 4.67 -18.03 -4.83
N ALA A 60 3.42 -18.25 -5.29
CA ALA A 60 2.24 -18.07 -4.46
C ALA A 60 2.16 -19.11 -3.35
N PRO A 61 2.05 -18.72 -2.07
CA PRO A 61 2.02 -19.64 -0.96
C PRO A 61 0.73 -20.46 -0.95
N ALA A 62 0.78 -21.63 -0.31
CA ALA A 62 -0.46 -22.26 0.14
C ALA A 62 -1.14 -21.34 1.15
N ILE A 63 -2.46 -21.24 1.13
CA ILE A 63 -3.19 -20.34 2.03
C ILE A 63 -2.90 -20.63 3.51
N THR A 64 -2.68 -21.88 3.86
CA THR A 64 -2.34 -22.32 5.22
C THR A 64 -1.00 -21.76 5.70
N SER A 65 -0.06 -21.47 4.81
CA SER A 65 1.21 -20.84 5.15
C SER A 65 1.03 -19.38 5.62
N LEU A 66 -0.08 -18.76 5.22
CA LEU A 66 -0.43 -17.39 5.62
C LEU A 66 -1.15 -17.33 6.98
N TYR A 67 -1.66 -18.45 7.49
CA TYR A 67 -2.35 -18.46 8.77
C TYR A 67 -1.42 -18.14 9.92
N GLY A 68 -1.91 -17.36 10.86
CA GLY A 68 -1.18 -16.94 12.04
C GLY A 68 -1.20 -15.45 12.27
N THR A 69 -0.33 -15.01 13.16
CA THR A 69 -0.16 -13.62 13.55
C THR A 69 1.12 -13.07 12.95
N TRP A 70 1.03 -11.86 12.44
CA TRP A 70 2.08 -11.15 11.73
C TRP A 70 2.26 -9.78 12.33
N SER A 71 3.48 -9.32 12.44
CA SER A 71 3.83 -7.97 12.89
C SER A 71 4.16 -7.09 11.70
N TYR A 72 3.61 -5.89 11.66
CA TYR A 72 3.95 -4.90 10.63
C TYR A 72 5.43 -4.57 10.66
N SER A 73 6.07 -4.56 9.51
CA SER A 73 7.49 -4.23 9.35
C SER A 73 7.71 -2.94 8.58
N SER A 74 7.10 -2.80 7.41
CA SER A 74 7.28 -1.62 6.55
C SER A 74 6.16 -1.46 5.54
N ALA A 75 6.11 -0.30 4.88
CA ALA A 75 5.27 -0.05 3.72
C ALA A 75 6.08 0.60 2.61
N SER A 76 5.63 0.42 1.38
CA SER A 76 6.18 1.02 0.17
C SER A 76 5.15 1.04 -0.94
N PHE A 77 5.48 1.63 -2.07
CA PHE A 77 4.77 1.39 -3.32
C PHE A 77 5.57 0.46 -4.22
N ALA A 78 4.89 -0.22 -5.13
CA ALA A 78 5.52 -1.02 -6.16
C ALA A 78 4.70 -0.97 -7.45
N SER A 79 5.38 -1.07 -8.59
CA SER A 79 4.76 -1.34 -9.88
C SER A 79 5.06 -2.78 -10.28
N LEU A 80 4.06 -3.50 -10.76
CA LEU A 80 4.25 -4.83 -11.35
C LEU A 80 4.36 -4.77 -12.88
N GLY A 81 4.18 -3.58 -13.45
CA GLY A 81 4.40 -3.31 -14.87
C GLY A 81 5.88 -3.08 -15.21
N SER A 82 6.21 -3.14 -16.50
CA SER A 82 7.55 -2.85 -17.01
C SER A 82 7.77 -1.35 -17.29
N ASN A 83 7.32 -0.47 -16.41
CA ASN A 83 7.48 0.97 -16.58
C ASN A 83 8.57 1.52 -15.63
N PRO A 84 9.82 1.72 -16.11
CA PRO A 84 10.91 2.21 -15.27
C PRO A 84 10.66 3.58 -14.65
N LEU A 85 9.86 4.43 -15.32
CA LEU A 85 9.48 5.75 -14.78
C LEU A 85 8.55 5.60 -13.58
N ALA A 86 7.68 4.60 -13.57
CA ALA A 86 6.82 4.34 -12.43
C ALA A 86 7.64 4.02 -11.18
N ASP A 87 8.65 3.17 -11.29
CA ASP A 87 9.50 2.79 -10.17
C ASP A 87 10.24 4.00 -9.56
N VAL A 88 10.73 4.93 -10.40
CA VAL A 88 11.38 6.16 -9.95
C VAL A 88 10.40 7.07 -9.21
N VAL A 89 9.20 7.26 -9.74
CA VAL A 89 8.17 8.09 -9.11
C VAL A 89 7.70 7.48 -7.79
N LEU A 90 7.48 6.18 -7.76
CA LEU A 90 6.99 5.48 -6.59
C LEU A 90 8.03 5.48 -5.45
N ALA A 91 9.31 5.33 -5.77
CA ALA A 91 10.39 5.41 -4.78
C ALA A 91 10.46 6.78 -4.08
N GLN A 92 10.02 7.85 -4.73
CA GLN A 92 9.93 9.19 -4.11
C GLN A 92 8.70 9.33 -3.21
N LEU A 93 7.66 8.51 -3.40
CA LEU A 93 6.47 8.51 -2.55
C LEU A 93 6.69 7.69 -1.25
N ASP A 94 7.57 6.72 -1.25
CA ASP A 94 7.82 5.84 -0.11
C ASP A 94 8.15 6.61 1.20
N PRO A 95 9.08 7.60 1.23
CA PRO A 95 9.37 8.36 2.45
C PRO A 95 8.14 9.11 2.96
N ILE A 96 7.30 9.63 2.05
CA ILE A 96 6.10 10.37 2.39
C ILE A 96 5.09 9.46 3.07
N VAL A 97 4.88 8.27 2.52
CA VAL A 97 3.99 7.26 3.12
C VAL A 97 4.47 6.86 4.50
N LEU A 98 5.77 6.60 4.65
CA LEU A 98 6.35 6.22 5.93
C LEU A 98 6.20 7.32 6.98
N ASP A 99 6.38 8.59 6.62
CA ASP A 99 6.17 9.72 7.53
C ASP A 99 4.70 9.87 7.93
N VAL A 100 3.78 9.70 7.00
CA VAL A 100 2.34 9.73 7.31
C VAL A 100 1.98 8.58 8.26
N LEU A 101 2.45 7.37 7.99
CA LEU A 101 2.24 6.21 8.85
C LEU A 101 2.77 6.46 10.27
N LYS A 102 4.00 7.01 10.37
CA LYS A 102 4.64 7.35 11.64
C LYS A 102 3.83 8.40 12.41
N ASN A 103 3.35 9.46 11.74
CA ASN A 103 2.50 10.49 12.34
C ASN A 103 1.16 9.94 12.85
N MET A 104 0.70 8.83 12.27
CA MET A 104 -0.48 8.09 12.72
C MET A 104 -0.17 7.08 13.83
N GLY A 105 1.08 7.02 14.28
CA GLY A 105 1.56 6.07 15.27
C GLY A 105 1.80 4.67 14.72
N VAL A 106 1.87 4.51 13.38
CA VAL A 106 2.22 3.24 12.74
C VAL A 106 3.72 3.18 12.54
N SER A 107 4.36 2.34 13.31
CA SER A 107 5.79 2.05 13.21
C SER A 107 6.00 0.55 13.21
N GLU A 108 7.20 0.11 12.93
CA GLU A 108 7.54 -1.31 12.98
C GLU A 108 7.09 -1.93 14.33
N GLY A 109 6.41 -3.05 14.27
CA GLY A 109 5.88 -3.76 15.42
C GLY A 109 4.62 -3.17 16.06
N SER A 110 4.19 -1.95 15.71
CA SER A 110 3.04 -1.28 16.35
C SER A 110 1.69 -1.83 15.89
N ALA A 111 1.66 -2.43 14.72
CA ALA A 111 0.44 -3.00 14.16
C ALA A 111 0.61 -4.50 13.91
N ARG A 112 -0.48 -5.21 13.99
CA ARG A 112 -0.52 -6.66 13.82
C ARG A 112 -1.64 -7.07 12.89
N LEU A 113 -1.38 -8.16 12.16
CA LEU A 113 -2.30 -8.78 11.23
C LEU A 113 -2.46 -10.25 11.63
N LYS A 114 -3.69 -10.70 11.84
CA LYS A 114 -4.02 -12.12 12.01
C LYS A 114 -4.77 -12.60 10.77
N ILE A 115 -4.33 -13.71 10.22
CA ILE A 115 -4.96 -14.35 9.07
C ILE A 115 -5.49 -15.71 9.52
N GLU A 116 -6.77 -15.96 9.26
CA GLU A 116 -7.48 -17.21 9.49
C GLU A 116 -8.20 -17.62 8.20
N SER A 117 -8.86 -18.78 8.18
CA SER A 117 -9.58 -19.23 6.98
C SER A 117 -10.67 -18.23 6.57
N GLY A 118 -10.51 -17.60 5.41
CA GLY A 118 -11.46 -16.67 4.78
C GLY A 118 -11.65 -15.31 5.49
N LYS A 119 -10.97 -15.08 6.61
CA LYS A 119 -11.09 -13.85 7.39
C LYS A 119 -9.76 -13.46 8.02
N GLY A 120 -9.69 -12.21 8.43
CA GLY A 120 -8.56 -11.71 9.19
C GLY A 120 -8.96 -10.55 10.10
N LEU A 121 -8.01 -10.21 10.95
CA LEU A 121 -8.09 -9.09 11.88
C LEU A 121 -6.81 -8.30 11.80
N ILE A 122 -6.93 -6.99 11.67
CA ILE A 122 -5.80 -6.08 11.84
C ILE A 122 -6.05 -5.24 13.09
N TRP A 123 -5.01 -4.99 13.87
CA TRP A 123 -5.14 -4.14 15.08
C TRP A 123 -3.87 -3.34 15.35
N GLN A 124 -4.06 -2.21 16.02
CA GLN A 124 -3.03 -1.31 16.51
C GLN A 124 -3.52 -0.71 17.84
N GLY A 125 -2.77 -0.95 18.92
CA GLY A 125 -3.23 -0.57 20.26
C GLY A 125 -4.59 -1.19 20.59
N SER A 126 -5.54 -0.36 21.04
CA SER A 126 -6.91 -0.79 21.37
C SER A 126 -7.86 -0.87 20.18
N SER A 127 -7.39 -0.52 19.04
CA SER A 127 -8.21 -0.40 17.84
C SER A 127 -8.06 -1.65 16.93
N SER A 128 -9.18 -2.21 16.38
CA SER A 128 -9.17 -3.40 15.50
C SER A 128 -10.19 -3.32 14.36
N GLN A 129 -9.88 -3.93 13.24
CA GLN A 129 -10.75 -4.04 12.09
C GLN A 129 -10.75 -5.46 11.55
N ASN A 130 -11.92 -6.06 11.49
CA ASN A 130 -12.11 -7.35 10.82
C ASN A 130 -12.23 -7.16 9.31
N PHE A 131 -11.73 -8.12 8.56
CA PHE A 131 -11.93 -8.20 7.12
C PHE A 131 -12.19 -9.65 6.71
N LYS A 132 -12.83 -9.83 5.56
CA LYS A 132 -12.91 -11.10 4.84
C LYS A 132 -11.93 -11.05 3.68
N TYR A 133 -11.51 -12.22 3.21
CA TYR A 133 -10.72 -12.29 2.00
C TYR A 133 -11.06 -13.53 1.17
N THR A 134 -10.82 -13.41 -0.12
CA THR A 134 -10.72 -14.54 -1.04
C THR A 134 -9.31 -14.59 -1.60
N TYR A 135 -8.79 -15.79 -1.81
CA TYR A 135 -7.43 -15.99 -2.33
C TYR A 135 -7.43 -17.00 -3.46
N GLU A 136 -6.95 -16.58 -4.61
CA GLU A 136 -6.77 -17.41 -5.80
C GLU A 136 -5.27 -17.69 -5.99
N ARG A 137 -4.83 -18.86 -5.53
CA ARG A 137 -3.41 -19.25 -5.53
C ARG A 137 -2.80 -19.23 -6.93
N SER A 138 -3.53 -19.71 -7.94
CA SER A 138 -3.05 -19.78 -9.34
C SER A 138 -2.64 -18.42 -9.91
N LYS A 139 -3.10 -17.33 -9.30
CA LYS A 139 -2.78 -15.95 -9.68
C LYS A 139 -2.06 -15.15 -8.58
N ALA A 140 -1.79 -15.78 -7.43
CA ALA A 140 -1.35 -15.09 -6.20
C ALA A 140 -2.30 -13.93 -5.79
N ARG A 141 -3.54 -13.92 -6.30
CA ARG A 141 -4.49 -12.82 -6.15
C ARG A 141 -5.25 -12.94 -4.85
N ILE A 142 -5.35 -11.82 -4.14
CA ILE A 142 -6.21 -11.68 -2.96
C ILE A 142 -7.23 -10.57 -3.21
N VAL A 143 -8.44 -10.74 -2.66
CA VAL A 143 -9.41 -9.66 -2.56
C VAL A 143 -9.79 -9.53 -1.08
N LEU A 144 -9.52 -8.36 -0.52
CA LEU A 144 -9.90 -8.01 0.84
C LEU A 144 -11.23 -7.26 0.83
N SER A 145 -12.13 -7.63 1.71
CA SER A 145 -13.45 -7.00 1.86
C SER A 145 -13.71 -6.66 3.32
N THR A 146 -14.23 -5.47 3.57
CA THR A 146 -14.55 -5.03 4.92
C THR A 146 -15.75 -4.08 4.93
N VAL A 147 -16.33 -3.86 6.11
CA VAL A 147 -17.38 -2.86 6.33
C VAL A 147 -16.86 -1.83 7.32
N ILE A 148 -16.83 -0.58 6.91
CA ILE A 148 -16.37 0.56 7.70
C ILE A 148 -17.40 1.68 7.55
N ASN A 149 -17.84 2.27 8.67
CA ASN A 149 -18.87 3.32 8.67
C ASN A 149 -20.14 2.89 7.90
N SER A 150 -20.58 1.64 8.06
CA SER A 150 -21.72 1.04 7.34
C SER A 150 -21.55 0.95 5.82
N LYS A 151 -20.36 1.20 5.29
CA LYS A 151 -20.05 1.08 3.87
C LYS A 151 -19.18 -0.16 3.63
N SER A 152 -19.62 -1.00 2.69
CA SER A 152 -18.86 -2.17 2.26
C SER A 152 -17.88 -1.75 1.17
N VAL A 153 -16.61 -2.13 1.34
CA VAL A 153 -15.56 -1.90 0.36
C VAL A 153 -14.75 -3.16 0.13
N SER A 154 -14.22 -3.28 -1.07
CA SER A 154 -13.32 -4.37 -1.45
C SER A 154 -12.13 -3.80 -2.21
N VAL A 155 -10.96 -4.38 -1.96
CA VAL A 155 -9.72 -4.02 -2.65
C VAL A 155 -9.02 -5.29 -3.09
N SER A 156 -8.65 -5.36 -4.35
CA SER A 156 -7.90 -6.47 -4.90
C SER A 156 -6.40 -6.23 -4.83
N GLY A 157 -5.64 -7.32 -4.94
CA GLY A 157 -4.19 -7.24 -4.91
C GLY A 157 -3.53 -8.60 -5.01
N TYR A 158 -2.29 -8.65 -4.57
CA TYR A 158 -1.45 -9.85 -4.62
C TYR A 158 -0.79 -10.13 -3.27
N ILE A 159 -0.40 -11.39 -3.08
CA ILE A 159 0.40 -11.80 -1.93
C ILE A 159 1.71 -12.37 -2.44
N LYS A 160 2.81 -11.87 -1.86
CA LYS A 160 4.14 -12.46 -1.99
C LYS A 160 4.58 -12.97 -0.62
N TYR A 161 5.01 -14.22 -0.58
CA TYR A 161 5.50 -14.85 0.65
C TYR A 161 6.97 -15.21 0.49
N ALA A 162 7.77 -14.75 1.44
CA ALA A 162 9.18 -15.12 1.57
C ALA A 162 9.47 -15.24 3.07
N SER A 163 9.41 -16.49 3.59
CA SER A 163 9.55 -16.76 5.03
C SER A 163 10.76 -16.03 5.62
N PRO A 164 10.61 -15.34 6.75
CA PRO A 164 9.43 -15.22 7.61
C PRO A 164 8.49 -14.04 7.25
N LYS A 165 8.58 -13.47 6.04
CA LYS A 165 7.85 -12.27 5.64
C LYS A 165 6.72 -12.56 4.67
N VAL A 166 5.63 -11.81 4.80
CA VAL A 166 4.55 -11.72 3.82
C VAL A 166 4.40 -10.26 3.37
N SER A 167 4.29 -10.06 2.07
CA SER A 167 3.95 -8.76 1.48
C SER A 167 2.53 -8.83 0.94
N VAL A 168 1.67 -7.93 1.40
CA VAL A 168 0.31 -7.74 0.88
C VAL A 168 0.36 -6.51 0.00
N MET A 169 0.07 -6.70 -1.28
CA MET A 169 0.14 -5.68 -2.33
C MET A 169 -1.28 -5.34 -2.74
N LEU A 170 -1.77 -4.15 -2.45
CA LEU A 170 -3.15 -3.73 -2.74
C LEU A 170 -3.17 -2.70 -3.85
N ASP A 171 -4.10 -2.85 -4.81
CA ASP A 171 -4.27 -1.92 -5.92
C ASP A 171 -4.54 -0.50 -5.41
N VAL A 172 -3.71 0.46 -5.82
CA VAL A 172 -3.77 1.84 -5.32
C VAL A 172 -5.03 2.55 -5.79
N LYS A 173 -5.50 2.31 -7.01
CA LYS A 173 -6.72 2.95 -7.55
C LYS A 173 -7.96 2.45 -6.79
N GLU A 174 -8.03 1.15 -6.51
CA GLU A 174 -9.12 0.59 -5.70
C GLU A 174 -9.07 1.08 -4.25
N LEU A 175 -7.87 1.22 -3.66
CA LEU A 175 -7.69 1.79 -2.33
C LEU A 175 -8.19 3.24 -2.26
N ILE A 176 -7.79 4.11 -3.20
CA ILE A 176 -8.24 5.49 -3.27
C ILE A 176 -9.77 5.55 -3.36
N LYS A 177 -10.37 4.73 -4.22
CA LYS A 177 -11.82 4.61 -4.34
C LYS A 177 -12.47 4.18 -3.03
N ALA A 178 -11.90 3.20 -2.33
CA ALA A 178 -12.39 2.74 -1.03
C ALA A 178 -12.34 3.85 0.01
N ILE A 179 -11.24 4.63 0.07
CA ILE A 179 -11.10 5.78 0.97
C ILE A 179 -12.20 6.80 0.72
N LYS A 180 -12.34 7.26 -0.50
CA LYS A 180 -13.36 8.25 -0.89
C LYS A 180 -14.78 7.75 -0.61
N THR A 181 -14.99 6.44 -0.71
CA THR A 181 -16.28 5.82 -0.37
C THR A 181 -16.54 5.84 1.13
N ILE A 182 -15.55 5.46 1.94
CA ILE A 182 -15.70 5.37 3.41
C ILE A 182 -15.75 6.76 4.04
N TYR A 183 -14.92 7.67 3.53
CA TYR A 183 -14.70 9.01 4.05
C TYR A 183 -14.92 10.07 2.95
N PRO A 184 -16.17 10.49 2.71
CA PRO A 184 -16.48 11.49 1.67
C PRO A 184 -15.76 12.82 1.84
N GLU A 185 -15.36 13.16 3.08
CA GLU A 185 -14.57 14.36 3.39
C GLU A 185 -13.21 14.39 2.70
N TYR A 186 -12.67 13.23 2.30
CA TYR A 186 -11.39 13.15 1.58
C TYR A 186 -11.52 13.18 0.05
N GLN A 187 -12.72 13.40 -0.51
CA GLN A 187 -12.89 13.43 -1.97
C GLN A 187 -12.03 14.51 -2.64
N ASN A 188 -11.84 15.64 -1.96
CA ASN A 188 -11.07 16.78 -2.44
C ASN A 188 -9.76 16.98 -1.67
N ASP A 189 -9.31 15.99 -0.90
CA ASP A 189 -8.02 16.08 -0.21
C ASP A 189 -6.88 16.18 -1.23
N GLN A 190 -6.04 17.22 -1.07
CA GLN A 190 -5.00 17.56 -2.04
C GLN A 190 -3.98 16.44 -2.23
N ASN A 191 -3.60 15.75 -1.15
CA ASN A 191 -2.62 14.66 -1.23
C ASN A 191 -3.23 13.44 -1.93
N LEU A 192 -4.49 13.12 -1.63
CA LEU A 192 -5.18 12.00 -2.28
C LEU A 192 -5.42 12.26 -3.76
N VAL A 193 -5.81 13.48 -4.12
CA VAL A 193 -5.95 13.93 -5.52
C VAL A 193 -4.60 13.88 -6.24
N LEU A 194 -3.52 14.24 -5.54
CA LEU A 194 -2.17 14.15 -6.08
C LEU A 194 -1.77 12.71 -6.40
N VAL A 195 -1.90 11.80 -5.42
CA VAL A 195 -1.59 10.37 -5.64
C VAL A 195 -2.46 9.82 -6.77
N GLU A 196 -3.76 10.11 -6.77
CA GLU A 196 -4.68 9.68 -7.83
C GLU A 196 -4.22 10.18 -9.21
N THR A 197 -3.75 11.42 -9.29
CA THR A 197 -3.25 12.00 -10.54
C THR A 197 -1.96 11.31 -11.01
N LEU A 198 -1.04 11.06 -10.08
CA LEU A 198 0.22 10.38 -10.40
C LEU A 198 0.01 8.93 -10.87
N VAL A 199 -0.93 8.21 -10.25
CA VAL A 199 -1.19 6.81 -10.61
C VAL A 199 -2.24 6.62 -11.70
N ARG A 200 -2.90 7.70 -12.15
CA ARG A 200 -3.99 7.63 -13.14
C ARG A 200 -3.58 6.89 -14.40
N ASP A 201 -2.46 7.29 -14.95
CA ASP A 201 -1.93 6.79 -16.23
C ASP A 201 -0.94 5.63 -16.02
N MET A 202 -0.70 5.25 -14.77
CA MET A 202 0.11 4.09 -14.41
C MET A 202 -0.80 2.87 -14.27
N ASN A 203 -0.43 1.78 -14.91
CA ASN A 203 -1.05 0.49 -14.66
C ASN A 203 -0.22 -0.26 -13.60
N ASP A 204 -0.91 -1.14 -12.88
CA ASP A 204 -0.25 -2.12 -12.00
C ASP A 204 0.57 -1.49 -10.86
N VAL A 205 0.03 -0.42 -10.24
CA VAL A 205 0.61 0.23 -9.06
C VAL A 205 -0.07 -0.30 -7.79
N TYR A 206 0.75 -0.75 -6.85
CA TYR A 206 0.31 -1.37 -5.60
C TYR A 206 0.92 -0.67 -4.40
N ALA A 207 0.11 -0.50 -3.37
CA ALA A 207 0.58 -0.20 -2.02
C ALA A 207 0.96 -1.52 -1.34
N VAL A 208 2.18 -1.59 -0.84
CA VAL A 208 2.78 -2.81 -0.30
C VAL A 208 2.93 -2.68 1.21
N GLY A 209 2.29 -3.57 1.95
CA GLY A 209 2.54 -3.75 3.38
C GLY A 209 3.36 -5.00 3.61
N VAL A 210 4.46 -4.88 4.33
CA VAL A 210 5.32 -6.02 4.69
C VAL A 210 5.09 -6.36 6.15
N PHE A 211 4.88 -7.64 6.42
CA PHE A 211 4.66 -8.18 7.75
C PHE A 211 5.59 -9.36 8.01
N THR A 212 6.09 -9.46 9.23
CA THR A 212 6.96 -10.56 9.69
C THR A 212 6.16 -11.48 10.60
N LYS A 213 6.29 -12.79 10.43
CA LYS A 213 5.59 -13.79 11.22
C LYS A 213 6.07 -13.76 12.68
N LEU A 214 5.12 -13.87 13.61
CA LEU A 214 5.37 -13.96 15.06
C LEU A 214 5.40 -15.41 15.52
#